data_0afba8238ff7921e72a748ab60ea9b8b
#
_entry.id   0afba8238ff7921e72a748ab60ea9b8b
#
_cell.length_a   1.000
_cell.length_b   1.000
_cell.length_c   1.000
_cell.angle_alpha   90.00
_cell.angle_beta   90.00
_cell.angle_gamma   90.00
#
_symmetry.space_group_name_H-M   'P 1'
#
loop_
_entity.id
_entity.type
_entity.pdbx_description
1 polymer ?
#
loop_
_entity_poly.entity_id
_entity_poly.type
_entity_poly.pdbx_seq_one_letter_code
_entity_poly.pdbx_strand_id
1 'polypeptide(L)'
;ATSELRDATAAWLEGRGELKSVFSHPIAANLIPQIGSPRPGGSTSEELKMVHETRKILGDESIGVCATCIRVPVANCHSESILIETERKLSAAEARRLLENAPGIVVIDDLDSKLYPLPRDCSGRDEVFVGRIREDDSSPCGIALWCVSDNLRKGAATNAVQIAEHLAVRMADRGGVPVRP
;
A
#
# COMPACT_ATOMS: atom_id res chain seq x y z
N ALA A 1 9.15 5.78 -16.05
CA ALA A 1 9.39 4.83 -14.94
C ALA A 1 9.36 3.37 -15.43
N THR A 2 8.22 2.85 -15.93
CA THR A 2 8.11 1.42 -16.33
C THR A 2 9.00 1.08 -17.53
N SER A 3 9.09 1.95 -18.54
CA SER A 3 10.02 1.80 -19.67
C SER A 3 11.46 1.80 -19.19
N GLU A 4 11.80 2.72 -18.30
CA GLU A 4 13.15 2.79 -17.71
C GLU A 4 13.48 1.51 -16.93
N LEU A 5 12.56 0.97 -16.11
CA LEU A 5 12.80 -0.29 -15.41
C LEU A 5 13.17 -1.41 -16.38
N ARG A 6 12.43 -1.55 -17.49
CA ARG A 6 12.70 -2.56 -18.51
C ARG A 6 14.05 -2.35 -19.18
N ASP A 7 14.29 -1.14 -19.65
CA ASP A 7 15.47 -0.82 -20.46
C ASP A 7 16.75 -0.84 -19.61
N ALA A 8 16.68 -0.35 -18.36
CA ALA A 8 17.79 -0.41 -17.42
C ALA A 8 18.09 -1.84 -16.96
N THR A 9 17.05 -2.68 -16.79
CA THR A 9 17.25 -4.10 -16.44
C THR A 9 17.91 -4.85 -17.58
N ALA A 10 17.50 -4.63 -18.82
CA ALA A 10 18.14 -5.21 -20.00
C ALA A 10 19.62 -4.77 -20.14
N ALA A 11 19.88 -3.49 -19.98
CA ALA A 11 21.25 -2.96 -20.04
C ALA A 11 22.14 -3.54 -18.95
N TRP A 12 21.62 -3.67 -17.73
CA TRP A 12 22.34 -4.25 -16.60
C TRP A 12 22.68 -5.75 -16.84
N LEU A 13 21.72 -6.53 -17.33
CA LEU A 13 21.93 -7.97 -17.64
C LEU A 13 22.94 -8.19 -18.77
N GLU A 14 22.98 -7.28 -19.74
CA GLU A 14 23.90 -7.34 -20.89
C GLU A 14 25.27 -6.71 -20.59
N GLY A 15 25.53 -6.24 -19.36
CA GLY A 15 26.78 -5.58 -18.99
C GLY A 15 27.01 -4.25 -19.70
N ARG A 16 25.97 -3.65 -20.29
CA ARG A 16 26.03 -2.30 -20.86
C ARG A 16 26.06 -1.28 -19.72
N GLY A 17 26.73 -0.19 -19.90
CA GLY A 17 26.84 0.87 -18.89
C GLY A 17 25.46 1.41 -18.45
N GLU A 18 25.45 2.17 -17.35
CA GLU A 18 24.23 2.76 -16.79
C GLU A 18 23.53 3.68 -17.80
N LEU A 19 22.21 3.50 -17.92
CA LEU A 19 21.37 4.39 -18.69
C LEU A 19 21.00 5.62 -17.84
N LYS A 20 20.70 6.73 -18.51
CA LYS A 20 20.19 7.93 -17.83
C LYS A 20 18.90 7.58 -17.09
N SER A 21 18.89 7.79 -15.79
CA SER A 21 17.75 7.52 -14.90
C SER A 21 16.91 8.78 -14.69
N VAL A 22 15.58 8.62 -14.59
CA VAL A 22 14.67 9.66 -14.07
C VAL A 22 14.63 9.66 -12.54
N PHE A 23 15.15 8.62 -11.91
CA PHE A 23 15.32 8.54 -10.46
C PHE A 23 16.72 9.03 -10.05
N SER A 24 16.94 9.22 -8.76
CA SER A 24 18.24 9.61 -8.20
C SER A 24 19.34 8.59 -8.45
N HIS A 25 18.96 7.34 -8.64
CA HIS A 25 19.84 6.21 -8.94
C HIS A 25 19.15 5.25 -9.92
N PRO A 26 19.90 4.42 -10.67
CA PRO A 26 19.33 3.38 -11.51
C PRO A 26 18.45 2.44 -10.68
N ILE A 27 17.25 2.17 -11.18
CA ILE A 27 16.28 1.30 -10.48
C ILE A 27 16.54 -0.19 -10.69
N ALA A 28 17.19 -0.56 -11.79
CA ALA A 28 17.52 -1.95 -12.08
C ALA A 28 18.44 -2.53 -11.00
N ALA A 29 18.06 -3.69 -10.47
CA ALA A 29 18.77 -4.38 -9.40
C ALA A 29 19.04 -3.51 -8.14
N ASN A 30 18.17 -2.55 -7.86
CA ASN A 30 18.37 -1.58 -6.79
C ASN A 30 17.10 -1.33 -5.97
N LEU A 31 17.28 -0.85 -4.74
CA LEU A 31 16.25 -0.32 -3.87
C LEU A 31 16.61 1.13 -3.53
N ILE A 32 15.70 2.08 -3.76
CA ILE A 32 15.97 3.50 -3.52
C ILE A 32 15.13 3.96 -2.33
N PRO A 33 15.72 4.15 -1.13
CA PRO A 33 14.99 4.48 0.10
C PRO A 33 14.73 5.98 0.22
N GLN A 34 14.25 6.59 -0.86
CA GLN A 34 13.83 7.98 -0.88
C GLN A 34 12.74 8.20 -1.92
N ILE A 35 11.56 8.57 -1.46
CA ILE A 35 10.45 9.02 -2.30
C ILE A 35 10.03 10.42 -1.84
N GLY A 36 9.99 11.35 -2.79
CA GLY A 36 9.71 12.76 -2.51
C GLY A 36 10.93 13.55 -2.01
N SER A 37 10.70 14.76 -1.52
CA SER A 37 11.74 15.68 -1.06
C SER A 37 12.14 15.44 0.39
N PRO A 38 13.42 15.61 0.75
CA PRO A 38 13.86 15.57 2.14
C PRO A 38 13.14 16.62 3.01
N ARG A 39 12.92 16.28 4.27
CA ARG A 39 12.31 17.14 5.28
C ARG A 39 13.17 17.21 6.54
N PRO A 40 13.04 18.24 7.36
CA PRO A 40 13.72 18.29 8.67
C PRO A 40 13.40 17.03 9.50
N GLY A 41 14.40 16.52 10.21
CA GLY A 41 14.25 15.29 11.00
C GLY A 41 14.54 13.99 10.26
N GLY A 42 14.93 14.06 8.98
CA GLY A 42 15.37 12.89 8.21
C GLY A 42 14.27 12.15 7.46
N SER A 43 13.02 12.57 7.59
CA SER A 43 11.90 12.02 6.80
C SER A 43 11.84 12.61 5.40
N THR A 44 11.08 11.99 4.53
CA THR A 44 10.71 12.52 3.21
C THR A 44 9.28 13.07 3.21
N SER A 45 8.94 13.83 2.17
CA SER A 45 7.56 14.34 2.00
C SER A 45 6.54 13.21 1.86
N GLU A 46 6.90 12.08 1.28
CA GLU A 46 6.00 10.93 1.14
C GLU A 46 5.77 10.23 2.49
N GLU A 47 6.80 10.06 3.31
CA GLU A 47 6.68 9.48 4.64
C GLU A 47 5.81 10.35 5.57
N LEU A 48 5.96 11.68 5.53
CA LEU A 48 5.08 12.58 6.28
C LEU A 48 3.64 12.54 5.77
N LYS A 49 3.45 12.35 4.48
CA LYS A 49 2.13 12.14 3.88
C LYS A 49 1.47 10.88 4.45
N MET A 50 2.19 9.77 4.58
CA MET A 50 1.68 8.56 5.24
C MET A 50 1.20 8.86 6.67
N VAL A 51 1.95 9.62 7.45
CA VAL A 51 1.55 10.03 8.82
C VAL A 51 0.25 10.83 8.80
N HIS A 52 0.20 11.89 8.00
CA HIS A 52 -0.93 12.82 8.01
C HIS A 52 -2.19 12.21 7.39
N GLU A 53 -2.06 11.46 6.30
CA GLU A 53 -3.21 10.84 5.63
C GLU A 53 -3.80 9.71 6.46
N THR A 54 -2.98 8.88 7.12
CA THR A 54 -3.48 7.83 8.03
C THR A 54 -4.33 8.44 9.14
N ARG A 55 -3.83 9.45 9.83
CA ARG A 55 -4.58 10.15 10.88
C ARG A 55 -5.86 10.78 10.37
N LYS A 56 -5.77 11.48 9.26
CA LYS A 56 -6.93 12.14 8.62
C LYS A 56 -8.01 11.14 8.20
N ILE A 57 -7.64 10.03 7.57
CA ILE A 57 -8.58 9.02 7.08
C ILE A 57 -9.24 8.28 8.24
N LEU A 58 -8.48 7.93 9.25
CA LEU A 58 -9.00 7.25 10.45
C LEU A 58 -9.68 8.21 11.43
N GLY A 59 -9.51 9.53 11.27
CA GLY A 59 -10.11 10.54 12.14
C GLY A 59 -9.49 10.57 13.54
N ASP A 60 -8.23 10.15 13.68
CA ASP A 60 -7.54 10.04 14.97
C ASP A 60 -6.11 10.55 14.89
N GLU A 61 -5.86 11.70 15.49
CA GLU A 61 -4.53 12.35 15.55
C GLU A 61 -3.55 11.64 16.52
N SER A 62 -4.06 10.78 17.40
CA SER A 62 -3.24 10.07 18.39
C SER A 62 -2.48 8.88 17.81
N ILE A 63 -2.84 8.41 16.62
CA ILE A 63 -2.20 7.27 15.98
C ILE A 63 -0.74 7.59 15.67
N GLY A 64 0.17 6.78 16.26
CA GLY A 64 1.59 6.79 15.92
C GLY A 64 1.82 6.14 14.56
N VAL A 65 2.54 6.81 13.67
CA VAL A 65 2.90 6.25 12.35
C VAL A 65 4.37 6.47 12.10
N CYS A 66 5.07 5.41 11.70
CA CYS A 66 6.45 5.48 11.24
C CYS A 66 6.55 4.73 9.91
N ALA A 67 7.01 5.41 8.87
CA ALA A 67 7.13 4.82 7.53
C ALA A 67 8.51 5.09 6.95
N THR A 68 9.00 4.14 6.17
CA THR A 68 10.13 4.33 5.25
C THR A 68 9.65 3.97 3.85
N CYS A 69 9.63 4.95 2.96
CA CYS A 69 9.15 4.78 1.61
C CYS A 69 10.29 4.43 0.66
N ILE A 70 10.19 3.27 0.03
CA ILE A 70 11.24 2.69 -0.82
C ILE A 70 10.70 2.48 -2.23
N ARG A 71 11.45 2.94 -3.23
CA ARG A 71 11.19 2.58 -4.63
C ARG A 71 11.85 1.25 -4.94
N VAL A 72 11.06 0.32 -5.44
CA VAL A 72 11.48 -1.03 -5.78
C VAL A 72 11.34 -1.30 -7.29
N PRO A 73 12.09 -2.25 -7.87
CA PRO A 73 12.06 -2.58 -9.29
C PRO A 73 10.83 -3.42 -9.67
N VAL A 74 9.64 -2.92 -9.35
CA VAL A 74 8.34 -3.54 -9.62
C VAL A 74 7.56 -2.66 -10.58
N ALA A 75 6.90 -3.27 -11.57
CA ALA A 75 6.24 -2.54 -12.65
C ALA A 75 4.98 -1.81 -12.19
N ASN A 76 4.20 -2.41 -11.29
CA ASN A 76 2.95 -1.89 -10.76
C ASN A 76 2.70 -2.49 -9.36
N CYS A 77 1.75 -1.92 -8.63
CA CYS A 77 1.37 -2.18 -7.25
C CYS A 77 2.31 -1.59 -6.21
N HIS A 78 1.72 -1.12 -5.13
CA HIS A 78 2.40 -0.89 -3.87
C HIS A 78 2.38 -2.17 -3.04
N SER A 79 3.42 -2.34 -2.24
CA SER A 79 3.54 -3.44 -1.29
C SER A 79 4.01 -2.88 0.04
N GLU A 80 3.39 -3.31 1.12
CA GLU A 80 3.61 -2.77 2.44
C GLU A 80 3.79 -3.90 3.45
N SER A 81 4.87 -3.85 4.21
CA SER A 81 5.05 -4.65 5.43
C SER A 81 4.58 -3.80 6.59
N ILE A 82 3.47 -4.18 7.21
CA ILE A 82 2.79 -3.36 8.21
C ILE A 82 2.90 -4.05 9.57
N LEU A 83 3.33 -3.28 10.57
CA LEU A 83 3.21 -3.62 11.98
C LEU A 83 2.14 -2.71 12.59
N ILE A 84 1.21 -3.30 13.30
CA ILE A 84 0.09 -2.61 13.95
C ILE A 84 0.14 -2.95 15.44
N GLU A 85 0.19 -1.95 16.27
CA GLU A 85 0.04 -2.10 17.71
C GLU A 85 -1.35 -1.58 18.11
N THR A 86 -2.15 -2.45 18.73
CA THR A 86 -3.51 -2.15 19.12
C THR A 86 -3.60 -1.90 20.62
N GLU A 87 -4.60 -1.13 21.08
CA GLU A 87 -4.81 -0.88 22.51
C GLU A 87 -5.11 -2.16 23.31
N ARG A 88 -5.73 -3.14 22.66
CA ARG A 88 -6.06 -4.44 23.25
C ARG A 88 -5.55 -5.54 22.36
N LYS A 89 -5.08 -6.62 22.95
CA LYS A 89 -4.60 -7.79 22.21
C LYS A 89 -5.62 -8.22 21.15
N LEU A 90 -5.16 -8.30 19.92
CA LEU A 90 -5.85 -8.88 18.77
C LEU A 90 -5.06 -10.12 18.34
N SER A 91 -5.68 -11.27 18.30
CA SER A 91 -5.03 -12.48 17.79
C SER A 91 -4.96 -12.47 16.27
N ALA A 92 -3.99 -13.19 15.70
CA ALA A 92 -3.88 -13.33 14.25
C ALA A 92 -5.15 -13.94 13.61
N ALA A 93 -5.81 -14.86 14.32
CA ALA A 93 -7.06 -15.45 13.86
C ALA A 93 -8.22 -14.43 13.82
N GLU A 94 -8.31 -13.56 14.82
CA GLU A 94 -9.32 -12.48 14.84
C GLU A 94 -9.01 -11.42 13.77
N ALA A 95 -7.76 -11.03 13.61
CA ALA A 95 -7.33 -10.10 12.56
C ALA A 95 -7.68 -10.64 11.15
N ARG A 96 -7.40 -11.93 10.91
CA ARG A 96 -7.78 -12.61 9.66
C ARG A 96 -9.28 -12.56 9.44
N ARG A 97 -10.08 -12.96 10.42
CA ARG A 97 -11.55 -12.94 10.32
C ARG A 97 -12.11 -11.55 10.03
N LEU A 98 -11.55 -10.51 10.65
CA LEU A 98 -11.95 -9.12 10.40
C LEU A 98 -11.65 -8.72 8.95
N LEU A 99 -10.46 -9.06 8.44
CA LEU A 99 -10.04 -8.73 7.08
C LEU A 99 -10.84 -9.53 6.03
N GLU A 100 -11.13 -10.81 6.26
CA GLU A 100 -11.95 -11.63 5.37
C GLU A 100 -13.39 -11.12 5.22
N ASN A 101 -13.90 -10.43 6.22
CA ASN A 101 -15.25 -9.83 6.21
C ASN A 101 -15.23 -8.34 5.79
N ALA A 102 -14.08 -7.75 5.55
CA ALA A 102 -13.99 -6.34 5.19
C ALA A 102 -14.22 -6.14 3.68
N PRO A 103 -15.07 -5.18 3.27
CA PRO A 103 -15.36 -4.94 1.86
C PRO A 103 -14.10 -4.47 1.10
N GLY A 104 -13.88 -5.06 -0.07
CA GLY A 104 -12.76 -4.70 -0.94
C GLY A 104 -11.40 -5.26 -0.49
N ILE A 105 -11.39 -6.17 0.49
CA ILE A 105 -10.19 -6.90 0.91
C ILE A 105 -10.30 -8.37 0.47
N VAL A 106 -9.18 -8.92 0.03
CA VAL A 106 -9.01 -10.34 -0.27
C VAL A 106 -7.83 -10.86 0.56
N VAL A 107 -8.09 -11.85 1.39
CA VAL A 107 -7.03 -12.51 2.17
C VAL A 107 -6.46 -13.68 1.37
N ILE A 108 -5.13 -13.66 1.15
CA ILE A 108 -4.34 -14.73 0.53
C ILE A 108 -3.21 -15.03 1.51
N ASP A 109 -3.33 -16.09 2.29
CA ASP A 109 -2.40 -16.32 3.40
C ASP A 109 -2.30 -17.81 3.76
N ASP A 110 -1.63 -18.57 2.90
CA ASP A 110 -1.22 -19.96 3.12
C ASP A 110 0.28 -20.07 2.84
N LEU A 111 1.06 -20.07 3.90
CA LEU A 111 2.51 -20.06 3.81
C LEU A 111 3.07 -21.41 3.35
N ASP A 112 2.43 -22.51 3.73
CA ASP A 112 2.85 -23.86 3.35
C ASP A 112 2.67 -24.08 1.86
N SER A 113 1.56 -23.62 1.31
CA SER A 113 1.28 -23.63 -0.13
C SER A 113 1.94 -22.48 -0.89
N LYS A 114 2.71 -21.59 -0.22
CA LYS A 114 3.37 -20.42 -0.79
C LYS A 114 2.38 -19.43 -1.42
N LEU A 115 1.18 -19.33 -0.87
CA LEU A 115 0.14 -18.41 -1.31
C LEU A 115 0.15 -17.17 -0.42
N TYR A 116 0.50 -16.04 -1.00
CA TYR A 116 0.53 -14.70 -0.40
C TYR A 116 0.43 -13.65 -1.50
N PRO A 117 0.01 -12.41 -1.19
CA PRO A 117 -0.12 -11.37 -2.19
C PRO A 117 1.22 -11.02 -2.86
N LEU A 118 1.23 -11.00 -4.18
CA LEU A 118 2.37 -10.58 -4.99
C LEU A 118 1.96 -9.44 -5.93
N PRO A 119 2.79 -8.41 -6.14
CA PRO A 119 2.49 -7.30 -7.03
C PRO A 119 2.08 -7.73 -8.44
N ARG A 120 2.73 -8.78 -8.97
CA ARG A 120 2.45 -9.32 -10.28
C ARG A 120 1.02 -9.84 -10.42
N ASP A 121 0.51 -10.51 -9.36
CA ASP A 121 -0.78 -11.18 -9.38
C ASP A 121 -1.94 -10.25 -8.96
N CYS A 122 -1.60 -9.17 -8.25
CA CYS A 122 -2.55 -8.15 -7.78
C CYS A 122 -2.74 -7.00 -8.80
N SER A 123 -1.85 -6.88 -9.77
CA SER A 123 -1.91 -5.82 -10.80
C SER A 123 -3.17 -5.96 -11.67
N GLY A 124 -3.85 -4.85 -11.93
CA GLY A 124 -5.10 -4.79 -12.70
C GLY A 124 -6.34 -5.14 -11.88
N ARG A 125 -6.23 -5.37 -10.58
CA ARG A 125 -7.34 -5.70 -9.68
C ARG A 125 -7.73 -4.52 -8.80
N ASP A 126 -9.00 -4.48 -8.38
CA ASP A 126 -9.56 -3.37 -7.60
C ASP A 126 -9.51 -3.59 -6.09
N GLU A 127 -9.21 -4.82 -5.66
CA GLU A 127 -9.16 -5.20 -4.26
C GLU A 127 -7.80 -4.84 -3.63
N VAL A 128 -7.79 -4.77 -2.32
CA VAL A 128 -6.58 -4.79 -1.48
C VAL A 128 -6.33 -6.22 -1.04
N PHE A 129 -5.13 -6.72 -1.27
CA PHE A 129 -4.75 -8.09 -0.94
C PHE A 129 -3.92 -8.10 0.33
N VAL A 130 -4.30 -8.95 1.29
CA VAL A 130 -3.61 -9.07 2.57
C VAL A 130 -3.20 -10.52 2.82
N GLY A 131 -2.02 -10.70 3.36
CA GLY A 131 -1.52 -12.01 3.78
C GLY A 131 -0.41 -11.86 4.81
N ARG A 132 0.26 -12.98 5.14
CA ARG A 132 1.31 -13.02 6.15
C ARG A 132 0.84 -12.46 7.50
N ILE A 133 -0.45 -12.68 7.84
CA ILE A 133 -1.09 -12.22 9.06
C ILE A 133 -0.58 -13.09 10.21
N ARG A 134 0.08 -12.44 11.17
CA ARG A 134 0.67 -13.10 12.34
C ARG A 134 0.75 -12.15 13.52
N GLU A 135 0.86 -12.69 14.71
CA GLU A 135 1.20 -11.91 15.88
C GLU A 135 2.65 -11.42 15.77
N ASP A 136 2.92 -10.25 16.30
CA ASP A 136 4.26 -9.71 16.45
C ASP A 136 4.76 -10.04 17.86
N ASP A 137 5.71 -10.97 17.94
CA ASP A 137 6.26 -11.43 19.22
C ASP A 137 7.08 -10.35 19.96
N SER A 138 7.38 -9.23 19.29
CA SER A 138 8.09 -8.10 19.91
C SER A 138 7.18 -7.14 20.68
N SER A 139 5.85 -7.24 20.47
CA SER A 139 4.85 -6.42 21.16
C SER A 139 3.67 -7.26 21.66
N PRO A 140 3.22 -7.06 22.90
CA PRO A 140 2.11 -7.83 23.47
C PRO A 140 0.78 -7.63 22.73
N CYS A 141 0.62 -6.54 22.01
CA CYS A 141 -0.57 -6.19 21.24
C CYS A 141 -0.28 -6.01 19.73
N GLY A 142 0.87 -6.54 19.27
CA GLY A 142 1.34 -6.38 17.91
C GLY A 142 0.75 -7.40 16.93
N ILE A 143 0.38 -6.93 15.74
CA ILE A 143 0.01 -7.72 14.56
C ILE A 143 0.89 -7.28 13.40
N ALA A 144 1.44 -8.25 12.69
CA ALA A 144 2.18 -8.05 11.45
C ALA A 144 1.40 -8.61 10.28
N LEU A 145 1.40 -7.89 9.16
CA LEU A 145 0.77 -8.31 7.92
C LEU A 145 1.52 -7.79 6.68
N TRP A 146 1.21 -8.38 5.56
CA TRP A 146 1.68 -7.96 4.24
C TRP A 146 0.50 -7.52 3.40
N CYS A 147 0.58 -6.34 2.80
CA CYS A 147 -0.47 -5.75 1.99
C CYS A 147 0.04 -5.44 0.59
N VAL A 148 -0.78 -5.71 -0.42
CA VAL A 148 -0.49 -5.36 -1.82
C VAL A 148 -1.76 -4.82 -2.48
N SER A 149 -1.64 -3.71 -3.20
CA SER A 149 -2.74 -3.15 -3.98
C SER A 149 -2.25 -2.48 -5.26
N ASP A 150 -3.12 -2.43 -6.28
CA ASP A 150 -2.85 -1.69 -7.51
C ASP A 150 -2.96 -0.19 -7.24
N ASN A 151 -1.82 0.49 -7.27
CA ASN A 151 -1.70 1.91 -6.97
C ASN A 151 -2.36 2.82 -8.02
N LEU A 152 -2.61 2.33 -9.24
CA LEU A 152 -3.31 3.06 -10.28
C LEU A 152 -4.84 2.90 -10.18
N ARG A 153 -5.30 1.81 -9.58
CA ARG A 153 -6.72 1.47 -9.39
C ARG A 153 -7.18 1.80 -7.98
N LYS A 154 -6.99 0.90 -7.01
CA LYS A 154 -7.42 1.12 -5.62
C LYS A 154 -6.70 2.30 -4.97
N GLY A 155 -5.44 2.52 -5.29
CA GLY A 155 -4.68 3.69 -4.81
C GLY A 155 -5.07 5.02 -5.46
N ALA A 156 -5.85 5.02 -6.56
CA ALA A 156 -6.19 6.23 -7.30
C ALA A 156 -7.61 6.19 -7.91
N ALA A 157 -7.74 5.75 -9.18
CA ALA A 157 -8.97 5.91 -9.95
C ALA A 157 -10.17 5.16 -9.36
N THR A 158 -10.02 3.87 -9.06
CA THR A 158 -11.11 3.06 -8.49
C THR A 158 -11.57 3.60 -7.15
N ASN A 159 -10.64 4.01 -6.28
CA ASN A 159 -11.00 4.57 -4.97
C ASN A 159 -11.79 5.87 -5.09
N ALA A 160 -11.43 6.74 -6.04
CA ALA A 160 -12.17 7.98 -6.29
C ALA A 160 -13.61 7.71 -6.73
N VAL A 161 -13.81 6.74 -7.63
CA VAL A 161 -15.14 6.30 -8.07
C VAL A 161 -15.95 5.71 -6.91
N GLN A 162 -15.37 4.82 -6.14
CA GLN A 162 -16.02 4.20 -4.97
C GLN A 162 -16.44 5.23 -3.91
N ILE A 163 -15.62 6.24 -3.67
CA ILE A 163 -15.98 7.36 -2.77
C ILE A 163 -17.18 8.13 -3.33
N ALA A 164 -17.20 8.42 -4.63
CA ALA A 164 -18.31 9.14 -5.27
C ALA A 164 -19.61 8.32 -5.21
N GLU A 165 -19.57 7.03 -5.49
CA GLU A 165 -20.71 6.11 -5.38
C GLU A 165 -21.26 6.08 -3.94
N HIS A 166 -20.37 5.94 -2.97
CA HIS A 166 -20.75 5.91 -1.56
C HIS A 166 -21.39 7.23 -1.10
N LEU A 167 -20.86 8.36 -1.54
CA LEU A 167 -21.43 9.68 -1.27
C LEU A 167 -22.80 9.84 -1.93
N ALA A 168 -22.99 9.39 -3.17
CA ALA A 168 -24.26 9.47 -3.88
C ALA A 168 -25.36 8.69 -3.12
N VAL A 169 -25.07 7.48 -2.66
CA VAL A 169 -26.01 6.68 -1.84
C VAL A 169 -26.36 7.43 -0.55
N ARG A 170 -25.37 7.93 0.19
CA ARG A 170 -25.61 8.66 1.44
C ARG A 170 -26.41 9.95 1.26
N MET A 171 -26.23 10.62 0.12
CA MET A 171 -27.01 11.84 -0.21
C MET A 171 -28.47 11.50 -0.55
N ALA A 172 -28.70 10.40 -1.28
CA ALA A 172 -30.05 9.91 -1.58
C ALA A 172 -30.83 9.54 -0.29
N ASP A 173 -30.18 8.81 0.61
CA ASP A 173 -30.77 8.38 1.89
C ASP A 173 -31.14 9.55 2.82
N ARG A 174 -30.45 10.68 2.69
CA ARG A 174 -30.72 11.90 3.48
C ARG A 174 -31.76 12.83 2.86
N GLY A 175 -32.49 12.41 1.81
CA GLY A 175 -33.45 13.24 1.11
C GLY A 175 -32.79 14.41 0.36
N GLY A 176 -31.56 14.21 -0.06
CA GLY A 176 -30.72 15.25 -0.66
C GLY A 176 -31.11 15.59 -2.08
N VAL A 177 -30.75 16.80 -2.46
CA VAL A 177 -30.98 17.49 -3.74
C VAL A 177 -30.81 16.55 -4.92
N PRO A 178 -31.79 16.47 -5.86
CA PRO A 178 -31.64 15.67 -7.06
C PRO A 178 -30.47 16.20 -7.88
N VAL A 179 -29.52 15.31 -8.16
CA VAL A 179 -28.47 15.58 -9.14
C VAL A 179 -29.16 15.82 -10.47
N ARG A 180 -29.17 17.05 -10.95
CA ARG A 180 -29.66 17.37 -12.30
C ARG A 180 -28.69 16.77 -13.29
N PRO A 181 -29.21 16.13 -14.35
CA PRO A 181 -28.41 15.54 -15.42
C PRO A 181 -27.57 16.58 -16.15
#